data_75fb2f8ba5ce45550b35318a5de72b42
#
_entry.id   75fb2f8ba5ce45550b35318a5de72b42
#
_cell.length_a   1.000
_cell.length_b   1.000
_cell.length_c   1.000
_cell.angle_alpha   90.00
_cell.angle_beta   90.00
_cell.angle_gamma   90.00
#
_symmetry.space_group_name_H-M   'P 1'
#
loop_
_entity.id
_entity.type
_entity.pdbx_description
1 polymer ?
#
loop_
_entity_poly.entity_id
_entity_poly.type
_entity_poly.pdbx_seq_one_letter_code
_entity_poly.pdbx_strand_id
1 'polypeptide(L)'
;MKSNKKQIIWSLIFIALIVLTVWVIVKQNESFSIEGFINYVSAAKWQWIALAFLCMVGFIVFEGLAVLQLCKAFGYKEKVKRGIVYSAVDIYFSAITPSATGGQPASAMCMMQDGIPGAVTTIVLLLNLTLYTIAIIVIGAVCFIFNFDMFRHFSIWSKYMILIGCVVQFVLLTVFLLLVYKEKIVTKIANTGMKILHKLHLMKNIEKRQAHLVEVERQYKECAAAIKSNKVAVFKAFIFNLLQRISLICVSVCVYMGVEGNIKREFDVFSAQGYVVLGSNSVPIPGAVGAADYLFIDGFGGILKDPVSIELLSRGISFYCCIIICGIITLGIYCTKAWKGMKQKKKC
;
A
#
# COMPACT_ATOMS: atom_id res chain seq x y z
N MET A 1 25.98 -12.52 9.36
CA MET A 1 25.18 -13.02 10.50
C MET A 1 24.36 -11.96 11.25
N LYS A 2 24.79 -10.70 11.41
CA LYS A 2 24.00 -9.65 12.10
C LYS A 2 22.70 -9.24 11.37
N SER A 3 22.61 -9.40 10.04
CA SER A 3 21.42 -9.04 9.24
C SER A 3 20.23 -9.97 9.50
N ASN A 4 20.43 -11.28 9.62
CA ASN A 4 19.34 -12.24 9.83
C ASN A 4 18.64 -12.08 11.19
N LYS A 5 19.39 -11.72 12.26
CA LYS A 5 18.77 -11.50 13.58
C LYS A 5 17.82 -10.33 13.60
N LYS A 6 18.16 -9.21 12.91
CA LYS A 6 17.26 -8.06 12.81
C LYS A 6 15.97 -8.40 12.03
N GLN A 7 16.08 -9.16 10.94
CA GLN A 7 14.89 -9.57 10.17
C GLN A 7 13.99 -10.50 10.98
N ILE A 8 14.56 -11.45 11.71
CA ILE A 8 13.80 -12.34 12.59
C ILE A 8 13.10 -11.54 13.71
N ILE A 9 13.79 -10.58 14.32
CA ILE A 9 13.20 -9.71 15.36
C ILE A 9 12.04 -8.90 14.79
N TRP A 10 12.18 -8.29 13.60
CA TRP A 10 11.09 -7.55 12.95
C TRP A 10 9.91 -8.45 12.58
N SER A 11 10.15 -9.67 12.11
CA SER A 11 9.09 -10.63 11.84
C SER A 11 8.36 -11.07 13.11
N LEU A 12 9.08 -11.25 14.23
CA LEU A 12 8.48 -11.58 15.53
C LEU A 12 7.65 -10.41 16.08
N ILE A 13 8.16 -9.18 15.99
CA ILE A 13 7.42 -7.97 16.36
C ILE A 13 6.14 -7.86 15.54
N PHE A 14 6.20 -8.16 14.24
CA PHE A 14 5.05 -8.13 13.34
C PHE A 14 4.01 -9.19 13.69
N ILE A 15 4.43 -10.43 13.97
CA ILE A 15 3.53 -11.49 14.44
C ILE A 15 2.88 -11.10 15.78
N ALA A 16 3.66 -10.52 16.70
CA ALA A 16 3.16 -10.03 17.97
C ALA A 16 2.13 -8.90 17.78
N LEU A 17 2.34 -7.99 16.81
CA LEU A 17 1.37 -6.96 16.46
C LEU A 17 0.07 -7.54 15.88
N ILE A 18 0.15 -8.54 15.01
CA ILE A 18 -1.03 -9.25 14.49
C ILE A 18 -1.82 -9.87 15.64
N VAL A 19 -1.14 -10.64 16.50
CA VAL A 19 -1.79 -11.30 17.65
C VAL A 19 -2.42 -10.29 18.60
N LEU A 20 -1.70 -9.20 18.89
CA LEU A 20 -2.21 -8.12 19.74
C LEU A 20 -3.46 -7.47 19.12
N THR A 21 -3.44 -7.22 17.80
CA THR A 21 -4.58 -6.62 17.09
C THR A 21 -5.82 -7.49 17.16
N VAL A 22 -5.68 -8.77 16.80
CA VAL A 22 -6.80 -9.72 16.86
C VAL A 22 -7.31 -9.82 18.30
N TRP A 23 -6.40 -9.87 19.28
CA TRP A 23 -6.78 -9.93 20.70
C TRP A 23 -7.55 -8.68 21.15
N VAL A 24 -7.10 -7.48 20.74
CA VAL A 24 -7.79 -6.21 21.06
C VAL A 24 -9.18 -6.17 20.44
N ILE A 25 -9.32 -6.53 19.15
CA ILE A 25 -10.61 -6.55 18.45
C ILE A 25 -11.58 -7.53 19.14
N VAL A 26 -11.11 -8.72 19.43
CA VAL A 26 -11.90 -9.76 20.11
C VAL A 26 -12.32 -9.31 21.52
N LYS A 27 -11.40 -8.69 22.29
CA LYS A 27 -11.68 -8.28 23.67
C LYS A 27 -12.54 -7.03 23.79
N GLN A 28 -12.49 -6.12 22.82
CA GLN A 28 -13.30 -4.91 22.82
C GLN A 28 -14.76 -5.13 22.40
N ASN A 29 -15.07 -6.27 21.77
CA ASN A 29 -16.41 -6.60 21.35
C ASN A 29 -16.98 -7.71 22.25
N GLU A 30 -17.74 -7.31 23.27
CA GLU A 30 -18.40 -8.23 24.23
C GLU A 30 -19.35 -9.22 23.54
N SER A 31 -19.86 -8.87 22.36
CA SER A 31 -20.74 -9.73 21.52
C SER A 31 -19.96 -10.69 20.62
N PHE A 32 -18.64 -10.58 20.52
CA PHE A 32 -17.86 -11.46 19.64
C PHE A 32 -17.68 -12.85 20.27
N SER A 33 -18.15 -13.86 19.56
CA SER A 33 -17.96 -15.27 19.90
C SER A 33 -17.13 -15.96 18.81
N ILE A 34 -16.07 -16.67 19.19
CA ILE A 34 -15.26 -17.46 18.25
C ILE A 34 -16.13 -18.52 17.55
N GLU A 35 -17.05 -19.14 18.30
CA GLU A 35 -17.99 -20.11 17.74
C GLU A 35 -18.95 -19.43 16.75
N GLY A 36 -19.47 -18.25 17.09
CA GLY A 36 -20.29 -17.43 16.20
C GLY A 36 -19.54 -17.06 14.93
N PHE A 37 -18.28 -16.66 15.04
CA PHE A 37 -17.41 -16.34 13.89
C PHE A 37 -17.18 -17.57 12.98
N ILE A 38 -16.87 -18.73 13.56
CA ILE A 38 -16.69 -19.99 12.80
C ILE A 38 -17.98 -20.35 12.06
N ASN A 39 -19.13 -20.28 12.73
CA ASN A 39 -20.44 -20.54 12.12
C ASN A 39 -20.74 -19.53 11.00
N TYR A 40 -20.38 -18.26 11.19
CA TYR A 40 -20.54 -17.21 10.21
C TYR A 40 -19.69 -17.45 8.95
N VAL A 41 -18.44 -17.84 9.13
CA VAL A 41 -17.53 -18.17 8.01
C VAL A 41 -17.97 -19.46 7.30
N SER A 42 -18.41 -20.48 8.04
CA SER A 42 -18.86 -21.76 7.47
C SER A 42 -20.16 -21.62 6.67
N ALA A 43 -21.02 -20.67 7.03
CA ALA A 43 -22.26 -20.37 6.30
C ALA A 43 -21.99 -19.52 5.03
N ALA A 44 -20.80 -18.94 4.88
CA ALA A 44 -20.46 -18.09 3.75
C ALA A 44 -20.42 -18.88 2.43
N LYS A 45 -21.00 -18.31 1.38
CA LYS A 45 -20.95 -18.89 0.03
C LYS A 45 -19.52 -18.85 -0.48
N TRP A 46 -18.88 -20.01 -0.62
CA TRP A 46 -17.46 -20.17 -0.98
C TRP A 46 -17.05 -19.42 -2.27
N GLN A 47 -17.96 -19.29 -3.25
CA GLN A 47 -17.71 -18.57 -4.50
C GLN A 47 -17.36 -17.12 -4.28
N TRP A 48 -18.04 -16.44 -3.36
CA TRP A 48 -17.78 -15.05 -3.00
C TRP A 48 -16.48 -14.89 -2.21
N ILE A 49 -16.17 -15.86 -1.35
CA ILE A 49 -14.90 -15.88 -0.63
C ILE A 49 -13.73 -16.11 -1.60
N ALA A 50 -13.88 -17.01 -2.58
CA ALA A 50 -12.90 -17.20 -3.66
C ALA A 50 -12.72 -15.91 -4.49
N LEU A 51 -13.82 -15.19 -4.78
CA LEU A 51 -13.76 -13.90 -5.48
C LEU A 51 -13.06 -12.83 -4.63
N ALA A 52 -13.28 -12.81 -3.30
CA ALA A 52 -12.56 -11.93 -2.39
C ALA A 52 -11.04 -12.16 -2.43
N PHE A 53 -10.60 -13.44 -2.44
CA PHE A 53 -9.20 -13.79 -2.64
C PHE A 53 -8.67 -13.36 -4.01
N LEU A 54 -9.47 -13.51 -5.07
CA LEU A 54 -9.10 -13.03 -6.41
C LEU A 54 -8.94 -11.50 -6.43
N CYS A 55 -9.81 -10.76 -5.76
CA CYS A 55 -9.69 -9.32 -5.59
C CYS A 55 -8.40 -8.96 -4.82
N MET A 56 -8.06 -9.67 -3.75
CA MET A 56 -6.81 -9.47 -3.01
C MET A 56 -5.57 -9.74 -3.91
N VAL A 57 -5.58 -10.80 -4.72
CA VAL A 57 -4.52 -11.05 -5.71
C VAL A 57 -4.48 -9.94 -6.76
N GLY A 58 -5.65 -9.47 -7.21
CA GLY A 58 -5.78 -8.31 -8.11
C GLY A 58 -5.11 -7.06 -7.54
N PHE A 59 -5.28 -6.79 -6.25
CA PHE A 59 -4.61 -5.69 -5.55
C PHE A 59 -3.08 -5.76 -5.72
N ILE A 60 -2.46 -6.91 -5.50
CA ILE A 60 -1.00 -7.10 -5.65
C ILE A 60 -0.58 -6.96 -7.11
N VAL A 61 -1.31 -7.57 -8.04
CA VAL A 61 -0.98 -7.60 -9.47
C VAL A 61 -1.12 -6.22 -10.11
N PHE A 62 -2.21 -5.51 -9.85
CA PHE A 62 -2.44 -4.19 -10.45
C PHE A 62 -1.42 -3.15 -9.97
N GLU A 63 -0.99 -3.18 -8.72
CA GLU A 63 0.11 -2.34 -8.25
C GLU A 63 1.41 -2.63 -9.02
N GLY A 64 1.76 -3.91 -9.15
CA GLY A 64 2.93 -4.31 -9.93
C GLY A 64 2.85 -3.87 -11.40
N LEU A 65 1.67 -3.96 -12.02
CA LEU A 65 1.44 -3.49 -13.39
C LEU A 65 1.54 -1.97 -13.51
N ALA A 66 1.08 -1.21 -12.51
CA ALA A 66 1.22 0.25 -12.48
C ALA A 66 2.70 0.65 -12.49
N VAL A 67 3.50 0.07 -11.61
CA VAL A 67 4.95 0.30 -11.55
C VAL A 67 5.64 -0.06 -12.87
N LEU A 68 5.27 -1.21 -13.48
CA LEU A 68 5.83 -1.63 -14.77
C LEU A 68 5.49 -0.69 -15.93
N GLN A 69 4.28 -0.13 -15.96
CA GLN A 69 3.91 0.86 -16.98
C GLN A 69 4.76 2.13 -16.86
N LEU A 70 5.06 2.55 -15.63
CA LEU A 70 5.94 3.67 -15.39
C LEU A 70 7.39 3.33 -15.77
N CYS A 71 7.92 2.17 -15.40
CA CYS A 71 9.25 1.73 -15.84
C CYS A 71 9.35 1.73 -17.37
N LYS A 72 8.32 1.24 -18.06
CA LYS A 72 8.28 1.22 -19.53
C LYS A 72 8.30 2.62 -20.13
N ALA A 73 7.69 3.62 -19.48
CA ALA A 73 7.73 5.01 -19.92
C ALA A 73 9.17 5.58 -19.94
N PHE A 74 10.05 5.04 -19.10
CA PHE A 74 11.48 5.37 -19.05
C PHE A 74 12.39 4.42 -19.82
N GLY A 75 11.82 3.54 -20.67
CA GLY A 75 12.57 2.62 -21.52
C GLY A 75 12.93 1.28 -20.86
N TYR A 76 12.56 1.06 -19.60
CA TYR A 76 12.84 -0.19 -18.89
C TYR A 76 11.68 -1.17 -19.04
N LYS A 77 11.88 -2.21 -19.85
CA LYS A 77 10.88 -3.26 -20.12
C LYS A 77 11.13 -4.47 -19.22
N GLU A 78 10.44 -4.54 -18.11
CA GLU A 78 10.52 -5.66 -17.19
C GLU A 78 9.34 -6.63 -17.37
N LYS A 79 9.56 -7.90 -16.99
CA LYS A 79 8.53 -8.94 -17.05
C LYS A 79 7.50 -8.74 -15.93
N VAL A 80 6.25 -9.16 -16.16
CA VAL A 80 5.15 -9.06 -15.16
C VAL A 80 5.55 -9.66 -13.81
N LYS A 81 6.28 -10.76 -13.79
CA LYS A 81 6.82 -11.37 -12.56
C LYS A 81 7.66 -10.39 -11.72
N ARG A 82 8.41 -9.48 -12.36
CA ARG A 82 9.20 -8.45 -11.63
C ARG A 82 8.29 -7.41 -11.00
N GLY A 83 7.25 -6.97 -11.73
CA GLY A 83 6.26 -6.04 -11.16
C GLY A 83 5.56 -6.61 -9.92
N ILE A 84 5.14 -7.88 -9.97
CA ILE A 84 4.55 -8.56 -8.81
C ILE A 84 5.54 -8.60 -7.63
N VAL A 85 6.83 -8.78 -7.92
CA VAL A 85 7.89 -8.74 -6.89
C VAL A 85 8.01 -7.37 -6.26
N TYR A 86 8.05 -6.30 -7.07
CA TYR A 86 8.17 -4.92 -6.57
C TYR A 86 6.98 -4.55 -5.69
N SER A 87 5.77 -4.92 -6.13
CA SER A 87 4.54 -4.75 -5.35
C SER A 87 4.55 -5.58 -4.06
N ALA A 88 4.86 -6.87 -4.12
CA ALA A 88 4.88 -7.73 -2.94
C ALA A 88 5.89 -7.25 -1.89
N VAL A 89 7.07 -6.79 -2.32
CA VAL A 89 8.08 -6.21 -1.43
C VAL A 89 7.57 -4.90 -0.82
N ASP A 90 6.94 -4.03 -1.61
CA ASP A 90 6.37 -2.78 -1.12
C ASP A 90 5.29 -3.05 -0.07
N ILE A 91 4.29 -3.86 -0.39
CA ILE A 91 3.17 -4.21 0.50
C ILE A 91 3.69 -4.83 1.81
N TYR A 92 4.59 -5.82 1.72
CA TYR A 92 5.14 -6.50 2.90
C TYR A 92 5.86 -5.54 3.83
N PHE A 93 6.81 -4.74 3.31
CA PHE A 93 7.56 -3.80 4.13
C PHE A 93 6.72 -2.61 4.60
N SER A 94 5.75 -2.16 3.83
CA SER A 94 4.77 -1.16 4.27
C SER A 94 3.94 -1.65 5.46
N ALA A 95 3.54 -2.90 5.44
CA ALA A 95 2.73 -3.48 6.51
C ALA A 95 3.49 -3.66 7.84
N ILE A 96 4.79 -3.94 7.79
CA ILE A 96 5.61 -4.21 8.99
C ILE A 96 6.37 -2.98 9.52
N THR A 97 6.24 -1.82 8.86
CA THR A 97 6.93 -0.60 9.27
C THR A 97 5.96 0.50 9.68
N PRO A 98 6.31 1.32 10.70
CA PRO A 98 5.48 2.45 11.08
C PRO A 98 5.24 3.40 9.90
N SER A 99 4.00 3.88 9.76
CA SER A 99 3.59 4.80 8.68
C SER A 99 3.87 4.28 7.27
N ALA A 100 3.94 2.96 7.07
CA ALA A 100 4.23 2.31 5.79
C ALA A 100 5.53 2.79 5.12
N THR A 101 6.49 3.30 5.89
CA THR A 101 7.70 3.98 5.37
C THR A 101 8.73 3.02 4.75
N GLY A 102 8.65 1.72 5.05
CA GLY A 102 9.63 0.71 4.59
C GLY A 102 9.39 0.18 3.19
N GLY A 103 8.17 0.25 2.67
CA GLY A 103 7.80 -0.36 1.41
C GLY A 103 8.52 0.25 0.21
N GLN A 104 8.40 1.55 0.03
CA GLN A 104 9.00 2.27 -1.09
C GLN A 104 10.54 2.11 -1.16
N PRO A 105 11.32 2.26 -0.06
CA PRO A 105 12.75 1.97 -0.09
C PRO A 105 13.08 0.52 -0.41
N ALA A 106 12.30 -0.44 0.07
CA ALA A 106 12.51 -1.86 -0.19
C ALA A 106 12.24 -2.21 -1.67
N SER A 107 11.15 -1.71 -2.24
CA SER A 107 10.83 -1.83 -3.66
C SER A 107 11.91 -1.16 -4.52
N ALA A 108 12.37 0.04 -4.14
CA ALA A 108 13.48 0.73 -4.82
C ALA A 108 14.76 -0.10 -4.85
N MET A 109 15.11 -0.73 -3.74
CA MET A 109 16.28 -1.62 -3.69
C MET A 109 16.16 -2.81 -4.65
N CYS A 110 14.96 -3.39 -4.77
CA CYS A 110 14.71 -4.47 -5.73
C CYS A 110 14.84 -3.99 -7.18
N MET A 111 14.26 -2.84 -7.51
CA MET A 111 14.34 -2.24 -8.85
C MET A 111 15.78 -1.90 -9.24
N MET A 112 16.55 -1.30 -8.33
CA MET A 112 17.97 -1.00 -8.57
C MET A 112 18.83 -2.25 -8.73
N GLN A 113 18.54 -3.31 -7.98
CA GLN A 113 19.22 -4.61 -8.15
C GLN A 113 18.91 -5.27 -9.49
N ASP A 114 17.78 -4.95 -10.11
CA ASP A 114 17.38 -5.41 -11.43
C ASP A 114 17.93 -4.51 -12.56
N GLY A 115 18.77 -3.50 -12.22
CA GLY A 115 19.49 -2.64 -13.17
C GLY A 115 18.79 -1.33 -13.50
N ILE A 116 17.68 -0.97 -12.82
CA ILE A 116 17.03 0.32 -13.01
C ILE A 116 17.80 1.39 -12.22
N PRO A 117 18.25 2.49 -12.85
CA PRO A 117 18.99 3.56 -12.16
C PRO A 117 18.21 4.16 -11.01
N GLY A 118 18.91 4.55 -9.92
CA GLY A 118 18.28 5.05 -8.71
C GLY A 118 17.41 6.29 -8.92
N ALA A 119 17.81 7.22 -9.79
CA ALA A 119 17.01 8.39 -10.13
C ALA A 119 15.68 8.01 -10.81
N VAL A 120 15.72 7.11 -11.80
CA VAL A 120 14.53 6.58 -12.48
C VAL A 120 13.63 5.87 -11.48
N THR A 121 14.22 4.99 -10.66
CA THR A 121 13.50 4.25 -9.61
C THR A 121 12.75 5.20 -8.67
N THR A 122 13.42 6.23 -8.18
CA THR A 122 12.81 7.22 -7.27
C THR A 122 11.63 7.93 -7.92
N ILE A 123 11.77 8.36 -9.18
CA ILE A 123 10.70 9.05 -9.91
C ILE A 123 9.53 8.11 -10.21
N VAL A 124 9.79 6.87 -10.63
CA VAL A 124 8.75 5.86 -10.88
C VAL A 124 7.92 5.65 -9.61
N LEU A 125 8.57 5.47 -8.46
CA LEU A 125 7.88 5.23 -7.20
C LEU A 125 7.13 6.47 -6.69
N LEU A 126 7.72 7.67 -6.80
CA LEU A 126 7.03 8.93 -6.46
C LEU A 126 5.80 9.17 -7.35
N LEU A 127 5.94 8.90 -8.65
CA LEU A 127 4.82 9.03 -9.58
C LEU A 127 3.74 7.99 -9.30
N ASN A 128 4.12 6.76 -8.96
CA ASN A 128 3.17 5.73 -8.55
C ASN A 128 2.39 6.15 -7.30
N LEU A 129 3.06 6.70 -6.27
CA LEU A 129 2.41 7.26 -5.08
C LEU A 129 1.46 8.41 -5.42
N THR A 130 1.85 9.27 -6.36
CA THR A 130 0.99 10.37 -6.84
C THR A 130 -0.29 9.82 -7.46
N LEU A 131 -0.16 8.86 -8.39
CA LEU A 131 -1.30 8.26 -9.09
C LEU A 131 -2.20 7.45 -8.15
N TYR A 132 -1.62 6.75 -7.20
CA TYR A 132 -2.30 6.08 -6.11
C TYR A 132 -3.13 7.05 -5.26
N THR A 133 -2.56 8.19 -4.86
CA THR A 133 -3.26 9.22 -4.10
C THR A 133 -4.42 9.81 -4.90
N ILE A 134 -4.23 10.06 -6.20
CA ILE A 134 -5.31 10.51 -7.10
C ILE A 134 -6.41 9.44 -7.16
N ALA A 135 -6.07 8.16 -7.26
CA ALA A 135 -7.07 7.08 -7.30
C ALA A 135 -7.93 7.04 -6.02
N ILE A 136 -7.34 7.23 -4.84
CA ILE A 136 -8.09 7.32 -3.57
C ILE A 136 -9.02 8.53 -3.58
N ILE A 137 -8.53 9.71 -4.01
CA ILE A 137 -9.34 10.93 -4.09
C ILE A 137 -10.51 10.74 -5.05
N VAL A 138 -10.29 10.11 -6.20
CA VAL A 138 -11.35 9.82 -7.20
C VAL A 138 -12.40 8.89 -6.61
N ILE A 139 -12.00 7.79 -5.95
CA ILE A 139 -12.95 6.88 -5.29
C ILE A 139 -13.73 7.61 -4.21
N GLY A 140 -13.06 8.40 -3.37
CA GLY A 140 -13.71 9.21 -2.36
C GLY A 140 -14.72 10.19 -2.94
N ALA A 141 -14.36 10.90 -4.02
CA ALA A 141 -15.27 11.80 -4.72
C ALA A 141 -16.50 11.06 -5.27
N VAL A 142 -16.32 9.87 -5.87
CA VAL A 142 -17.44 9.02 -6.32
C VAL A 142 -18.36 8.66 -5.15
N CYS A 143 -17.79 8.23 -4.00
CA CYS A 143 -18.59 7.93 -2.83
C CYS A 143 -19.35 9.16 -2.30
N PHE A 144 -18.73 10.34 -2.23
CA PHE A 144 -19.39 11.56 -1.79
C PHE A 144 -20.48 12.06 -2.76
N ILE A 145 -20.27 11.89 -4.07
CA ILE A 145 -21.26 12.36 -5.07
C ILE A 145 -22.45 11.41 -5.16
N PHE A 146 -22.21 10.10 -5.16
CA PHE A 146 -23.26 9.11 -5.45
C PHE A 146 -23.86 8.45 -4.22
N ASN A 147 -23.22 8.55 -3.05
CA ASN A 147 -23.71 7.95 -1.79
C ASN A 147 -23.32 8.78 -0.56
N PHE A 148 -23.73 10.06 -0.56
CA PHE A 148 -23.51 10.95 0.56
C PHE A 148 -24.29 10.52 1.82
N ASP A 149 -25.44 9.85 1.63
CA ASP A 149 -26.23 9.36 2.75
C ASP A 149 -25.46 8.34 3.58
N MET A 150 -24.61 7.52 2.96
CA MET A 150 -23.71 6.60 3.66
C MET A 150 -22.73 7.37 4.58
N PHE A 151 -22.19 8.51 4.13
CA PHE A 151 -21.36 9.36 4.98
C PHE A 151 -22.12 9.91 6.21
N ARG A 152 -23.42 10.21 6.05
CA ARG A 152 -24.25 10.69 7.15
C ARG A 152 -24.47 9.66 8.26
N HIS A 153 -24.42 8.35 7.93
CA HIS A 153 -24.59 7.27 8.90
C HIS A 153 -23.40 7.13 9.86
N PHE A 154 -22.21 7.55 9.46
CA PHE A 154 -21.05 7.52 10.34
C PHE A 154 -21.25 8.41 11.58
N SER A 155 -20.65 7.99 12.70
CA SER A 155 -20.60 8.79 13.93
C SER A 155 -19.83 10.10 13.69
N ILE A 156 -20.00 11.06 14.60
CA ILE A 156 -19.33 12.36 14.48
C ILE A 156 -17.81 12.24 14.44
N TRP A 157 -17.23 11.32 15.22
CA TRP A 157 -15.79 11.09 15.26
C TRP A 157 -15.27 10.48 13.97
N SER A 158 -15.99 9.50 13.41
CA SER A 158 -15.66 8.89 12.10
C SER A 158 -15.74 9.92 10.98
N LYS A 159 -16.74 10.80 10.98
CA LYS A 159 -16.83 11.91 10.02
C LYS A 159 -15.60 12.82 10.07
N TYR A 160 -15.16 13.20 11.28
CA TYR A 160 -13.93 13.98 11.42
C TYR A 160 -12.70 13.22 10.89
N MET A 161 -12.56 11.93 11.21
CA MET A 161 -11.45 11.11 10.68
C MET A 161 -11.46 11.06 9.16
N ILE A 162 -12.63 10.86 8.53
CA ILE A 162 -12.77 10.83 7.07
C ILE A 162 -12.41 12.19 6.46
N LEU A 163 -12.90 13.29 7.00
CA LEU A 163 -12.61 14.64 6.51
C LEU A 163 -11.14 15.01 6.67
N ILE A 164 -10.54 14.70 7.82
CA ILE A 164 -9.09 14.88 8.05
C ILE A 164 -8.32 14.03 7.04
N GLY A 165 -8.73 12.78 6.82
CA GLY A 165 -8.15 11.90 5.82
C GLY A 165 -8.20 12.51 4.42
N CYS A 166 -9.33 13.09 4.00
CA CYS A 166 -9.45 13.83 2.73
C CYS A 166 -8.43 14.98 2.64
N VAL A 167 -8.37 15.82 3.67
CA VAL A 167 -7.41 16.95 3.71
C VAL A 167 -5.97 16.45 3.58
N VAL A 168 -5.61 15.41 4.33
CA VAL A 168 -4.26 14.82 4.26
C VAL A 168 -3.97 14.26 2.87
N GLN A 169 -4.94 13.61 2.19
CA GLN A 169 -4.75 13.13 0.82
C GLN A 169 -4.47 14.28 -0.16
N PHE A 170 -5.16 15.41 -0.06
CA PHE A 170 -4.89 16.59 -0.88
C PHE A 170 -3.51 17.21 -0.60
N VAL A 171 -3.11 17.26 0.67
CA VAL A 171 -1.77 17.73 1.07
C VAL A 171 -0.69 16.79 0.50
N LEU A 172 -0.85 15.47 0.66
CA LEU A 172 0.07 14.48 0.11
C LEU A 172 0.16 14.56 -1.42
N LEU A 173 -0.98 14.68 -2.11
CA LEU A 173 -1.01 14.88 -3.55
C LEU A 173 -0.19 16.11 -3.96
N THR A 174 -0.39 17.24 -3.27
CA THR A 174 0.34 18.48 -3.54
C THR A 174 1.85 18.28 -3.32
N VAL A 175 2.25 17.65 -2.21
CA VAL A 175 3.65 17.35 -1.91
C VAL A 175 4.26 16.43 -2.97
N PHE A 176 3.58 15.35 -3.35
CA PHE A 176 4.08 14.42 -4.37
C PHE A 176 4.19 15.08 -5.74
N LEU A 177 3.23 15.89 -6.16
CA LEU A 177 3.31 16.66 -7.39
C LEU A 177 4.49 17.64 -7.37
N LEU A 178 4.71 18.34 -6.26
CA LEU A 178 5.89 19.21 -6.10
C LEU A 178 7.18 18.42 -6.19
N LEU A 179 7.27 17.24 -5.59
CA LEU A 179 8.44 16.37 -5.66
C LEU A 179 8.65 15.81 -7.07
N VAL A 180 7.60 15.52 -7.83
CA VAL A 180 7.71 15.02 -9.23
C VAL A 180 8.11 16.12 -10.21
N TYR A 181 7.59 17.35 -10.06
CA TYR A 181 7.74 18.40 -11.06
C TYR A 181 8.76 19.50 -10.71
N LYS A 182 9.19 19.58 -9.44
CA LYS A 182 10.11 20.62 -8.95
C LYS A 182 11.44 20.02 -8.49
N GLU A 183 12.33 19.72 -9.45
CA GLU A 183 13.64 19.13 -9.18
C GLU A 183 14.45 19.90 -8.12
N LYS A 184 14.34 21.24 -8.11
CA LYS A 184 15.02 22.11 -7.13
C LYS A 184 14.61 21.83 -5.68
N ILE A 185 13.38 21.35 -5.45
CA ILE A 185 12.91 20.96 -4.10
C ILE A 185 13.62 19.68 -3.67
N VAL A 186 13.68 18.69 -4.57
CA VAL A 186 14.32 17.39 -4.29
C VAL A 186 15.80 17.57 -4.00
N THR A 187 16.51 18.35 -4.84
CA THR A 187 17.95 18.65 -4.64
C THR A 187 18.19 19.45 -3.37
N LYS A 188 17.31 20.41 -3.02
CA LYS A 188 17.39 21.16 -1.76
C LYS A 188 17.21 20.27 -0.53
N ILE A 189 16.23 19.36 -0.56
CA ILE A 189 15.98 18.38 0.52
C ILE A 189 17.19 17.44 0.66
N ALA A 190 17.70 16.91 -0.46
CA ALA A 190 18.86 16.02 -0.46
C ALA A 190 20.13 16.74 0.07
N ASN A 191 20.39 17.98 -0.36
CA ASN A 191 21.50 18.80 0.12
C ASN A 191 21.37 19.10 1.62
N THR A 192 20.17 19.45 2.08
CA THR A 192 19.92 19.72 3.51
C THR A 192 20.12 18.46 4.34
N GLY A 193 19.57 17.32 3.89
CA GLY A 193 19.77 16.04 4.54
C GLY A 193 21.25 15.64 4.64
N MET A 194 22.04 15.85 3.56
CA MET A 194 23.48 15.58 3.59
C MET A 194 24.24 16.51 4.55
N LYS A 195 23.88 17.80 4.61
CA LYS A 195 24.48 18.74 5.57
C LYS A 195 24.19 18.32 7.02
N ILE A 196 22.96 17.87 7.31
CA ILE A 196 22.58 17.38 8.64
C ILE A 196 23.36 16.10 8.99
N LEU A 197 23.45 15.12 8.08
CA LEU A 197 24.20 13.89 8.28
C LEU A 197 25.69 14.12 8.44
N HIS A 198 26.24 15.13 7.76
CA HIS A 198 27.65 15.55 7.97
C HIS A 198 27.85 16.19 9.33
N LYS A 199 26.94 17.10 9.74
CA LYS A 199 26.99 17.73 11.08
C LYS A 199 26.87 16.70 12.22
N LEU A 200 26.17 15.61 11.96
CA LEU A 200 26.07 14.47 12.90
C LEU A 200 27.25 13.48 12.82
N HIS A 201 28.32 13.81 12.08
CA HIS A 201 29.52 12.96 11.86
C HIS A 201 29.24 11.58 11.26
N LEU A 202 28.04 11.38 10.66
CA LEU A 202 27.64 10.12 10.03
C LEU A 202 28.12 10.00 8.57
N MET A 203 28.76 11.06 8.00
CA MET A 203 29.23 11.10 6.61
C MET A 203 30.60 11.75 6.46
N LYS A 204 31.52 11.08 5.74
CA LYS A 204 32.92 11.48 5.59
C LYS A 204 33.32 12.22 4.30
N ASN A 205 32.53 12.22 3.21
CA ASN A 205 32.92 12.78 1.90
C ASN A 205 31.78 13.55 1.24
N ILE A 206 31.68 14.86 1.49
CA ILE A 206 30.63 15.74 0.92
C ILE A 206 30.89 16.02 -0.57
N GLU A 207 32.13 16.32 -0.99
CA GLU A 207 32.43 16.79 -2.35
C GLU A 207 32.09 15.77 -3.45
N LYS A 208 32.45 14.50 -3.27
CA LYS A 208 32.08 13.42 -4.21
C LYS A 208 30.56 13.22 -4.33
N ARG A 209 29.82 13.52 -3.25
CA ARG A 209 28.36 13.36 -3.25
C ARG A 209 27.64 14.58 -3.82
N GLN A 210 28.22 15.78 -3.72
CA GLN A 210 27.70 16.97 -4.40
C GLN A 210 27.81 16.83 -5.93
N ALA A 211 28.92 16.31 -6.44
CA ALA A 211 29.06 15.99 -7.87
C ALA A 211 28.02 14.95 -8.32
N HIS A 212 27.73 13.94 -7.48
CA HIS A 212 26.69 12.97 -7.76
C HIS A 212 25.28 13.57 -7.76
N LEU A 213 25.01 14.59 -6.93
CA LEU A 213 23.72 15.29 -6.94
C LEU A 213 23.44 16.06 -8.22
N VAL A 214 24.44 16.64 -8.83
CA VAL A 214 24.29 17.32 -10.13
C VAL A 214 23.84 16.32 -11.20
N GLU A 215 24.44 15.14 -11.21
CA GLU A 215 24.04 14.07 -12.13
C GLU A 215 22.62 13.54 -11.83
N VAL A 216 22.26 13.38 -10.56
CA VAL A 216 20.89 13.03 -10.15
C VAL A 216 19.90 14.10 -10.60
N GLU A 217 20.23 15.39 -10.48
CA GLU A 217 19.36 16.48 -10.94
C GLU A 217 19.16 16.45 -12.46
N ARG A 218 20.22 16.19 -13.23
CA ARG A 218 20.14 16.03 -14.68
C ARG A 218 19.22 14.87 -15.06
N GLN A 219 19.43 13.70 -14.45
CA GLN A 219 18.59 12.52 -14.68
C GLN A 219 17.13 12.79 -14.29
N TYR A 220 16.90 13.55 -13.22
CA TYR A 220 15.57 13.91 -12.78
C TYR A 220 14.84 14.80 -13.82
N LYS A 221 15.52 15.78 -14.42
CA LYS A 221 14.98 16.62 -15.50
C LYS A 221 14.63 15.79 -16.74
N GLU A 222 15.49 14.85 -17.12
CA GLU A 222 15.24 13.95 -18.24
C GLU A 222 14.01 13.07 -17.98
N CYS A 223 13.86 12.55 -16.77
CA CYS A 223 12.69 11.79 -16.37
C CYS A 223 11.40 12.63 -16.36
N ALA A 224 11.45 13.87 -15.87
CA ALA A 224 10.28 14.76 -15.89
C ALA A 224 9.83 15.09 -17.33
N ALA A 225 10.77 15.22 -18.27
CA ALA A 225 10.48 15.36 -19.69
C ALA A 225 9.87 14.09 -20.29
N ALA A 226 10.39 12.91 -19.91
CA ALA A 226 9.87 11.62 -20.36
C ALA A 226 8.43 11.36 -19.88
N ILE A 227 8.06 11.79 -18.68
CA ILE A 227 6.68 11.74 -18.17
C ILE A 227 5.74 12.54 -19.09
N LYS A 228 6.13 13.76 -19.44
CA LYS A 228 5.31 14.64 -20.31
C LYS A 228 5.11 14.06 -21.71
N SER A 229 6.11 13.35 -22.25
CA SER A 229 6.03 12.70 -23.58
C SER A 229 5.25 11.40 -23.57
N ASN A 230 5.16 10.68 -22.43
CA ASN A 230 4.54 9.36 -22.32
C ASN A 230 3.20 9.38 -21.55
N LYS A 231 2.32 10.34 -21.85
CA LYS A 231 1.00 10.51 -21.18
C LYS A 231 0.16 9.22 -21.16
N VAL A 232 0.23 8.41 -22.22
CA VAL A 232 -0.51 7.14 -22.31
C VAL A 232 -0.03 6.13 -21.26
N ALA A 233 1.28 6.03 -21.02
CA ALA A 233 1.81 5.13 -20.01
C ALA A 233 1.42 5.60 -18.59
N VAL A 234 1.45 6.90 -18.33
CA VAL A 234 1.01 7.49 -17.05
C VAL A 234 -0.48 7.26 -16.84
N PHE A 235 -1.31 7.45 -17.86
CA PHE A 235 -2.75 7.17 -17.79
C PHE A 235 -3.03 5.69 -17.53
N LYS A 236 -2.32 4.76 -18.20
CA LYS A 236 -2.43 3.33 -17.94
C LYS A 236 -2.02 2.98 -16.51
N ALA A 237 -0.96 3.58 -16.00
CA ALA A 237 -0.54 3.38 -14.61
C ALA A 237 -1.60 3.92 -13.63
N PHE A 238 -2.24 5.05 -13.92
CA PHE A 238 -3.38 5.54 -13.14
C PHE A 238 -4.55 4.54 -13.12
N ILE A 239 -4.93 4.00 -14.28
CA ILE A 239 -6.00 2.99 -14.35
C ILE A 239 -5.63 1.75 -13.51
N PHE A 240 -4.38 1.28 -13.56
CA PHE A 240 -3.95 0.17 -12.72
C PHE A 240 -3.98 0.52 -11.21
N ASN A 241 -3.60 1.73 -10.80
CA ASN A 241 -3.75 2.18 -9.41
C ASN A 241 -5.22 2.25 -8.99
N LEU A 242 -6.11 2.70 -9.89
CA LEU A 242 -7.56 2.74 -9.63
C LEU A 242 -8.11 1.32 -9.46
N LEU A 243 -7.78 0.40 -10.37
CA LEU A 243 -8.17 -1.01 -10.30
C LEU A 243 -7.62 -1.68 -9.03
N GLN A 244 -6.40 -1.36 -8.64
CA GLN A 244 -5.78 -1.81 -7.39
C GLN A 244 -6.65 -1.41 -6.18
N ARG A 245 -7.06 -0.15 -6.08
CA ARG A 245 -7.89 0.33 -4.98
C ARG A 245 -9.29 -0.25 -4.99
N ILE A 246 -9.92 -0.31 -6.16
CA ILE A 246 -11.23 -0.96 -6.33
C ILE A 246 -11.15 -2.44 -5.91
N SER A 247 -10.11 -3.16 -6.34
CA SER A 247 -9.92 -4.57 -5.95
C SER A 247 -9.85 -4.73 -4.42
N LEU A 248 -9.13 -3.85 -3.72
CA LEU A 248 -9.04 -3.91 -2.26
C LEU A 248 -10.40 -3.64 -1.59
N ILE A 249 -11.16 -2.65 -2.06
CA ILE A 249 -12.50 -2.33 -1.56
C ILE A 249 -13.49 -3.48 -1.85
N CYS A 250 -13.38 -4.07 -3.03
CA CYS A 250 -14.22 -5.20 -3.43
C CYS A 250 -14.02 -6.46 -2.58
N VAL A 251 -12.91 -6.60 -1.84
CA VAL A 251 -12.79 -7.71 -0.87
C VAL A 251 -13.93 -7.66 0.14
N SER A 252 -14.19 -6.50 0.76
CA SER A 252 -15.28 -6.34 1.73
C SER A 252 -16.66 -6.51 1.11
N VAL A 253 -16.85 -6.05 -0.14
CA VAL A 253 -18.10 -6.27 -0.89
C VAL A 253 -18.32 -7.76 -1.14
N CYS A 254 -17.29 -8.48 -1.58
CA CYS A 254 -17.38 -9.92 -1.82
C CYS A 254 -17.66 -10.71 -0.52
N VAL A 255 -17.00 -10.36 0.58
CA VAL A 255 -17.27 -10.98 1.89
C VAL A 255 -18.72 -10.75 2.30
N TYR A 256 -19.21 -9.51 2.19
CA TYR A 256 -20.61 -9.18 2.44
C TYR A 256 -21.58 -10.01 1.60
N MET A 257 -21.35 -10.10 0.29
CA MET A 257 -22.17 -10.90 -0.62
C MET A 257 -22.13 -12.39 -0.32
N GLY A 258 -21.00 -12.86 0.20
CA GLY A 258 -20.83 -14.26 0.63
C GLY A 258 -21.67 -14.62 1.84
N VAL A 259 -21.88 -13.68 2.74
CA VAL A 259 -22.56 -13.95 4.03
C VAL A 259 -23.99 -13.43 4.04
N GLU A 260 -24.23 -12.16 3.76
CA GLU A 260 -25.57 -11.56 3.83
C GLU A 260 -26.31 -11.54 2.49
N GLY A 261 -25.58 -11.44 1.37
CA GLY A 261 -26.07 -11.66 0.01
C GLY A 261 -27.10 -10.68 -0.53
N ASN A 262 -27.27 -9.49 0.04
CA ASN A 262 -28.23 -8.51 -0.43
C ASN A 262 -27.65 -7.59 -1.49
N ILE A 263 -27.88 -7.91 -2.77
CA ILE A 263 -27.40 -7.15 -3.93
C ILE A 263 -27.81 -5.67 -3.90
N LYS A 264 -28.94 -5.31 -3.30
CA LYS A 264 -29.42 -3.92 -3.28
C LYS A 264 -28.54 -2.98 -2.43
N ARG A 265 -27.69 -3.52 -1.58
CA ARG A 265 -26.80 -2.75 -0.67
C ARG A 265 -25.31 -2.85 -1.03
N GLU A 266 -24.95 -3.48 -2.15
CA GLU A 266 -23.55 -3.65 -2.53
C GLU A 266 -22.82 -2.31 -2.72
N PHE A 267 -23.52 -1.29 -3.26
CA PHE A 267 -22.96 0.05 -3.43
C PHE A 267 -22.83 0.80 -2.09
N ASP A 268 -23.70 0.55 -1.12
CA ASP A 268 -23.55 1.08 0.24
C ASP A 268 -22.31 0.51 0.91
N VAL A 269 -22.10 -0.81 0.80
CA VAL A 269 -20.92 -1.52 1.31
C VAL A 269 -19.63 -1.00 0.64
N PHE A 270 -19.66 -0.82 -0.70
CA PHE A 270 -18.54 -0.24 -1.44
C PHE A 270 -18.22 1.18 -0.94
N SER A 271 -19.24 2.02 -0.78
CA SER A 271 -19.09 3.40 -0.34
C SER A 271 -18.60 3.49 1.11
N ALA A 272 -19.16 2.66 2.01
CA ALA A 272 -18.71 2.58 3.40
C ALA A 272 -17.22 2.23 3.46
N GLN A 273 -16.79 1.19 2.71
CA GLN A 273 -15.38 0.82 2.65
C GLN A 273 -14.51 1.91 1.99
N GLY A 274 -15.04 2.63 1.01
CA GLY A 274 -14.38 3.80 0.41
C GLY A 274 -14.10 4.89 1.45
N TYR A 275 -15.06 5.19 2.31
CA TYR A 275 -14.90 6.14 3.42
C TYR A 275 -13.93 5.63 4.48
N VAL A 276 -13.94 4.33 4.79
CA VAL A 276 -12.96 3.70 5.69
C VAL A 276 -11.54 3.89 5.15
N VAL A 277 -11.33 3.65 3.85
CA VAL A 277 -10.02 3.87 3.20
C VAL A 277 -9.60 5.33 3.28
N LEU A 278 -10.49 6.29 3.02
CA LEU A 278 -10.19 7.72 3.12
C LEU A 278 -9.75 8.11 4.54
N GLY A 279 -10.49 7.67 5.56
CA GLY A 279 -10.22 8.05 6.94
C GLY A 279 -8.98 7.36 7.52
N SER A 280 -8.73 6.10 7.14
CA SER A 280 -7.66 5.30 7.73
C SER A 280 -6.31 5.40 7.02
N ASN A 281 -6.28 5.67 5.70
CA ASN A 281 -5.06 5.66 4.90
C ASN A 281 -3.99 6.67 5.37
N SER A 282 -4.40 7.71 6.07
CA SER A 282 -3.52 8.77 6.57
C SER A 282 -3.05 8.55 8.02
N VAL A 283 -3.53 7.51 8.67
CA VAL A 283 -3.18 7.22 10.07
C VAL A 283 -1.79 6.59 10.13
N PRO A 284 -0.84 7.15 10.89
CA PRO A 284 0.55 6.72 10.90
C PRO A 284 0.79 5.47 11.77
N ILE A 285 -0.08 4.48 11.64
CA ILE A 285 0.00 3.18 12.33
C ILE A 285 0.17 2.10 11.27
N PRO A 286 1.00 1.06 11.49
CA PRO A 286 1.14 -0.05 10.57
C PRO A 286 -0.22 -0.67 10.21
N GLY A 287 -0.57 -0.72 8.92
CA GLY A 287 -1.86 -1.22 8.44
C GLY A 287 -3.08 -0.43 8.91
N ALA A 288 -2.90 0.77 9.46
CA ALA A 288 -3.95 1.60 10.08
C ALA A 288 -4.82 0.83 11.11
N VAL A 289 -4.19 -0.15 11.78
CA VAL A 289 -4.83 -1.04 12.74
C VAL A 289 -5.50 -0.23 13.87
N GLY A 290 -6.70 -0.62 14.26
CA GLY A 290 -7.54 0.09 15.21
C GLY A 290 -8.33 1.22 14.56
N ALA A 291 -7.71 2.10 13.78
CA ALA A 291 -8.41 3.21 13.12
C ALA A 291 -9.32 2.73 11.98
N ALA A 292 -8.80 1.83 11.12
CA ALA A 292 -9.59 1.24 10.05
C ALA A 292 -10.70 0.34 10.61
N ASP A 293 -10.38 -0.42 11.66
CA ASP A 293 -11.33 -1.34 12.33
C ASP A 293 -12.49 -0.56 12.96
N TYR A 294 -12.17 0.52 13.68
CA TYR A 294 -13.17 1.42 14.25
C TYR A 294 -14.09 2.03 13.18
N LEU A 295 -13.49 2.59 12.11
CA LEU A 295 -14.24 3.18 11.01
C LEU A 295 -15.11 2.13 10.30
N PHE A 296 -14.63 0.90 10.15
CA PHE A 296 -15.38 -0.19 9.54
C PHE A 296 -16.61 -0.52 10.39
N ILE A 297 -16.41 -0.82 11.67
CA ILE A 297 -17.49 -1.22 12.58
C ILE A 297 -18.54 -0.11 12.67
N ASP A 298 -18.12 1.15 12.80
CA ASP A 298 -19.01 2.32 12.87
C ASP A 298 -19.81 2.48 11.56
N GLY A 299 -19.15 2.48 10.40
CA GLY A 299 -19.79 2.69 9.11
C GLY A 299 -20.72 1.56 8.70
N PHE A 300 -20.41 0.32 9.10
CA PHE A 300 -21.19 -0.85 8.74
C PHE A 300 -22.25 -1.22 9.79
N GLY A 301 -22.24 -0.63 11.00
CA GLY A 301 -23.15 -0.94 12.09
C GLY A 301 -24.64 -0.74 11.77
N GLY A 302 -24.98 0.11 10.80
CA GLY A 302 -26.36 0.29 10.32
C GLY A 302 -26.73 -0.56 9.09
N ILE A 303 -25.74 -1.26 8.47
CA ILE A 303 -25.92 -2.02 7.24
C ILE A 303 -25.90 -3.52 7.52
N LEU A 304 -24.99 -3.97 8.38
CA LEU A 304 -24.68 -5.35 8.64
C LEU A 304 -25.30 -5.84 9.95
N LYS A 305 -25.66 -7.12 9.99
CA LYS A 305 -26.12 -7.78 11.22
C LYS A 305 -24.95 -7.99 12.20
N ASP A 306 -23.81 -8.37 11.68
CA ASP A 306 -22.57 -8.59 12.44
C ASP A 306 -21.38 -7.94 11.74
N PRO A 307 -21.17 -6.61 11.95
CA PRO A 307 -20.07 -5.88 11.32
C PRO A 307 -18.69 -6.36 11.79
N VAL A 308 -18.57 -6.91 13.00
CA VAL A 308 -17.30 -7.38 13.56
C VAL A 308 -16.80 -8.62 12.84
N SER A 309 -17.67 -9.62 12.63
CA SER A 309 -17.30 -10.85 11.92
C SER A 309 -16.96 -10.58 10.45
N ILE A 310 -17.69 -9.66 9.80
CA ILE A 310 -17.38 -9.26 8.40
C ILE A 310 -16.06 -8.49 8.35
N GLU A 311 -15.79 -7.61 9.31
CA GLU A 311 -14.52 -6.89 9.40
C GLU A 311 -13.35 -7.87 9.55
N LEU A 312 -13.41 -8.79 10.51
CA LEU A 312 -12.36 -9.78 10.75
C LEU A 312 -12.10 -10.65 9.52
N LEU A 313 -13.16 -11.08 8.81
CA LEU A 313 -13.02 -11.89 7.61
C LEU A 313 -12.46 -11.08 6.44
N SER A 314 -12.97 -9.85 6.22
CA SER A 314 -12.49 -8.96 5.17
C SER A 314 -11.02 -8.60 5.38
N ARG A 315 -10.64 -8.27 6.61
CA ARG A 315 -9.28 -7.94 6.98
C ARG A 315 -8.37 -9.17 7.00
N GLY A 316 -8.92 -10.32 7.38
CA GLY A 316 -8.27 -11.61 7.24
C GLY A 316 -7.75 -11.83 5.83
N ILE A 317 -8.58 -11.58 4.83
CA ILE A 317 -8.23 -11.75 3.42
C ILE A 317 -7.40 -10.58 2.91
N SER A 318 -7.89 -9.33 3.06
CA SER A 318 -7.29 -8.14 2.43
C SER A 318 -5.95 -7.74 3.03
N PHE A 319 -5.72 -8.00 4.31
CA PHE A 319 -4.52 -7.59 5.03
C PHE A 319 -3.66 -8.79 5.45
N TYR A 320 -4.16 -9.69 6.30
CA TYR A 320 -3.31 -10.75 6.87
C TYR A 320 -2.86 -11.78 5.83
N CYS A 321 -3.78 -12.33 5.02
CA CYS A 321 -3.42 -13.26 3.95
C CYS A 321 -2.55 -12.58 2.88
N CYS A 322 -2.86 -11.32 2.53
CA CYS A 322 -2.07 -10.54 1.60
C CYS A 322 -0.62 -10.40 2.05
N ILE A 323 -0.39 -10.05 3.32
CA ILE A 323 0.97 -9.90 3.88
C ILE A 323 1.71 -11.24 3.92
N ILE A 324 1.04 -12.31 4.29
CA ILE A 324 1.66 -13.66 4.29
C ILE A 324 2.13 -14.02 2.88
N ILE A 325 1.28 -13.83 1.87
CA ILE A 325 1.61 -14.12 0.47
C ILE A 325 2.77 -13.22 -0.01
N CYS A 326 2.69 -11.92 0.25
CA CYS A 326 3.76 -10.96 -0.09
C CYS A 326 5.08 -11.30 0.65
N GLY A 327 4.99 -11.71 1.90
CA GLY A 327 6.13 -12.18 2.69
C GLY A 327 6.80 -13.42 2.10
N ILE A 328 6.02 -14.43 1.69
CA ILE A 328 6.51 -15.64 1.03
C ILE A 328 7.21 -15.29 -0.29
N ILE A 329 6.61 -14.41 -1.12
CA ILE A 329 7.23 -13.95 -2.37
C ILE A 329 8.54 -13.24 -2.09
N THR A 330 8.58 -12.33 -1.11
CA THR A 330 9.75 -11.54 -0.72
C THR A 330 10.89 -12.45 -0.22
N LEU A 331 10.59 -13.39 0.68
CA LEU A 331 11.57 -14.35 1.21
C LEU A 331 12.08 -15.29 0.12
N GLY A 332 11.19 -15.79 -0.75
CA GLY A 332 11.56 -16.67 -1.86
C GLY A 332 12.59 -16.04 -2.80
N ILE A 333 12.45 -14.74 -3.08
CA ILE A 333 13.40 -14.01 -3.93
C ILE A 333 14.72 -13.77 -3.21
N TYR A 334 14.66 -13.39 -1.95
CA TYR A 334 15.87 -13.21 -1.14
C TYR A 334 16.70 -14.50 -1.08
N CYS A 335 16.06 -15.64 -0.83
CA CYS A 335 16.70 -16.96 -0.82
C CYS A 335 17.29 -17.33 -2.18
N THR A 336 16.57 -17.09 -3.28
CA THR A 336 17.07 -17.41 -4.64
C THR A 336 18.27 -16.54 -5.05
N LYS A 337 18.24 -15.24 -4.72
CA LYS A 337 19.37 -14.31 -4.97
C LYS A 337 20.60 -14.68 -4.10
N ALA A 338 20.39 -15.00 -2.82
CA ALA A 338 21.46 -15.44 -1.92
C ALA A 338 22.12 -16.73 -2.43
N TRP A 339 21.33 -17.70 -2.89
CA TRP A 339 21.83 -18.97 -3.43
C TRP A 339 22.63 -18.79 -4.73
N LYS A 340 22.18 -17.91 -5.64
CA LYS A 340 22.93 -17.56 -6.86
C LYS A 340 24.25 -16.87 -6.54
N GLY A 341 24.30 -15.97 -5.56
CA GLY A 341 25.52 -15.32 -5.11
C GLY A 341 26.54 -16.29 -4.48
N MET A 342 26.06 -17.30 -3.74
CA MET A 342 26.93 -18.37 -3.20
C MET A 342 27.49 -19.29 -4.30
N LYS A 343 26.68 -19.60 -5.36
CA LYS A 343 27.17 -20.39 -6.47
C LYS A 343 28.23 -19.67 -7.32
N GLN A 344 28.12 -18.34 -7.46
CA GLN A 344 29.16 -17.57 -8.17
C GLN A 344 30.46 -17.51 -7.37
N LYS A 345 30.40 -17.36 -6.04
CA LYS A 345 31.61 -17.39 -5.17
C LYS A 345 32.29 -18.76 -5.11
N LYS A 346 31.62 -19.86 -5.44
CA LYS A 346 32.21 -21.22 -5.52
C LYS A 346 32.82 -21.52 -6.88
N LYS A 347 32.61 -20.68 -7.92
CA LYS A 347 33.15 -20.84 -9.26
C LYS A 347 34.38 -19.94 -9.54
N CYS A 348 34.66 -18.99 -8.64
CA CYS A 348 35.92 -18.24 -8.57
C CYS A 348 36.81 -18.85 -7.49
#